data_ce09d75a5bf43b51eed37efa5441c7b3
#
_entry.id   ce09d75a5bf43b51eed37efa5441c7b3
#
_cell.length_a   1.000
_cell.length_b   1.000
_cell.length_c   1.000
_cell.angle_alpha   90.00
_cell.angle_beta   90.00
_cell.angle_gamma   90.00
#
_symmetry.space_group_name_H-M   'P 1'
#
loop_
_entity.id
_entity.type
_entity.pdbx_description
1 polymer ?
#
loop_
_entity_poly.entity_id
_entity_poly.type
_entity_poly.pdbx_seq_one_letter_code
_entity_poly.pdbx_strand_id
1 'polypeptide(L)'
;MTTVPTVPPGDARPADASPADARPADASPADTRPAGAHPAGAHPAAATSTSAAATRHVPGASAHRTAVVWVPDWPVVAAMRAAEVPAQQPAAVHDGRRIVASSAPARNQGVRRGMRLRTAQECCPELELLPVDDARDTRDFEPVAVAVETLVAGLEIARPGLILLPALGASRYHGSEEELARRLVEAVAERTGHESQVGIADGILASLLAARTALLLPPGQTAQFLATHPLDALLHAATSPDAVDETRELVHLWTRLGLRTLADLSALAEADVHTRFGERGRWAHRMARGADLRPPARRRLEPDIGVETALDPPVERVDTAAFVARSLAEDLYALVLERSVTCSRLRISAHT
;
A
#
# COMPACT_ATOMS: atom_id res chain seq x y z
N MET A 1 -55.38 4.20 -10.37
CA MET A 1 -56.14 3.16 -11.15
C MET A 1 -55.24 2.69 -12.27
N THR A 2 -55.09 1.40 -12.35
CA THR A 2 -54.53 0.61 -13.44
C THR A 2 -53.14 0.06 -13.11
N THR A 3 -53.12 -1.03 -12.53
CA THR A 3 -53.09 -2.49 -12.72
C THR A 3 -51.71 -3.05 -13.05
N VAL A 4 -51.23 -3.84 -12.08
CA VAL A 4 -50.09 -4.78 -12.13
C VAL A 4 -50.53 -6.05 -12.89
N PRO A 5 -49.71 -6.70 -13.67
CA PRO A 5 -49.92 -8.11 -14.01
C PRO A 5 -48.98 -9.04 -13.20
N THR A 6 -49.63 -10.01 -12.62
CA THR A 6 -49.21 -11.20 -11.91
C THR A 6 -48.61 -12.22 -12.85
N VAL A 7 -47.53 -12.90 -12.43
CA VAL A 7 -46.96 -14.11 -13.06
C VAL A 7 -47.43 -15.36 -12.28
N PRO A 8 -47.87 -16.45 -12.89
CA PRO A 8 -48.11 -17.70 -12.18
C PRO A 8 -46.92 -18.65 -12.15
N PRO A 9 -46.89 -19.63 -11.21
CA PRO A 9 -45.80 -20.57 -11.01
C PRO A 9 -45.94 -21.85 -11.84
N GLY A 10 -44.82 -22.44 -12.21
CA GLY A 10 -44.74 -23.74 -12.87
C GLY A 10 -43.83 -24.70 -12.10
N ASP A 11 -44.46 -25.70 -11.53
CA ASP A 11 -43.89 -26.91 -10.93
C ASP A 11 -43.16 -27.78 -11.95
N ALA A 12 -42.09 -28.43 -11.53
CA ALA A 12 -41.83 -29.86 -11.74
C ALA A 12 -40.53 -30.34 -11.09
N ARG A 13 -40.65 -31.19 -10.11
CA ARG A 13 -39.73 -32.25 -9.68
C ARG A 13 -40.29 -33.59 -10.14
N PRO A 14 -39.63 -34.77 -9.91
CA PRO A 14 -38.23 -35.16 -9.77
C PRO A 14 -37.87 -36.41 -10.60
N ALA A 15 -36.65 -36.92 -10.59
CA ALA A 15 -36.36 -38.34 -10.71
C ALA A 15 -35.02 -38.73 -10.07
N ASP A 16 -35.19 -39.59 -9.10
CA ASP A 16 -34.25 -40.49 -8.43
C ASP A 16 -33.41 -41.35 -9.36
N ALA A 17 -32.22 -41.70 -8.94
CA ALA A 17 -31.68 -43.07 -8.92
C ALA A 17 -30.30 -43.13 -8.25
N SER A 18 -30.28 -43.74 -7.09
CA SER A 18 -29.18 -44.52 -6.51
C SER A 18 -29.77 -45.92 -6.28
N PRO A 19 -29.10 -47.04 -5.96
CA PRO A 19 -27.71 -47.32 -5.63
C PRO A 19 -27.16 -48.65 -6.23
N ALA A 20 -25.96 -49.10 -5.90
CA ALA A 20 -25.52 -50.47 -5.57
C ALA A 20 -23.97 -50.48 -5.45
N ASP A 21 -23.43 -50.64 -4.30
CA ASP A 21 -22.97 -51.87 -3.59
C ASP A 21 -22.02 -52.77 -4.38
N ALA A 22 -20.78 -52.89 -3.90
CA ALA A 22 -20.09 -54.14 -3.63
C ALA A 22 -18.70 -53.93 -2.98
N ARG A 23 -18.56 -54.40 -1.76
CA ARG A 23 -17.38 -54.96 -1.10
C ARG A 23 -17.63 -56.47 -0.94
N PRO A 24 -16.73 -57.37 -0.47
CA PRO A 24 -15.29 -57.33 -0.18
C PRO A 24 -14.55 -58.59 -0.67
N ALA A 25 -13.24 -58.77 -0.41
CA ALA A 25 -12.60 -60.00 0.08
C ALA A 25 -11.10 -59.83 0.29
N ASP A 26 -10.72 -59.98 1.52
CA ASP A 26 -9.66 -60.67 2.23
C ASP A 26 -8.73 -61.59 1.43
N ALA A 27 -7.43 -61.51 1.74
CA ALA A 27 -6.57 -62.60 2.17
C ALA A 27 -5.11 -62.18 2.47
N SER A 28 -4.72 -62.30 3.72
CA SER A 28 -3.39 -62.63 4.18
C SER A 28 -3.47 -64.06 4.70
N PRO A 29 -2.45 -64.92 4.97
CA PRO A 29 -1.06 -64.65 5.33
C PRO A 29 0.00 -65.72 4.83
N ALA A 30 1.27 -65.59 5.19
CA ALA A 30 2.17 -66.60 5.77
C ALA A 30 3.66 -66.28 5.48
N ASP A 31 4.36 -65.91 6.55
CA ASP A 31 5.50 -66.56 7.17
C ASP A 31 6.42 -67.47 6.34
N THR A 32 7.74 -67.12 6.36
CA THR A 32 8.85 -68.05 6.74
C THR A 32 10.20 -67.30 6.77
N ARG A 33 10.84 -67.30 7.94
CA ARG A 33 12.31 -67.22 8.11
C ARG A 33 12.88 -68.65 8.12
N PRO A 34 14.20 -68.94 7.87
CA PRO A 34 15.29 -68.57 8.73
C PRO A 34 16.71 -68.34 8.13
N ALA A 35 17.52 -67.68 8.93
CA ALA A 35 18.94 -67.90 9.33
C ALA A 35 20.10 -67.97 8.34
N GLY A 36 21.08 -67.08 8.56
CA GLY A 36 22.45 -67.52 8.76
C GLY A 36 23.51 -66.96 7.77
N ALA A 37 24.40 -66.13 8.30
CA ALA A 37 25.86 -66.10 8.12
C ALA A 37 26.46 -64.76 7.68
N HIS A 38 27.19 -64.13 8.61
CA HIS A 38 28.29 -63.17 8.36
C HIS A 38 29.57 -63.99 8.01
N PRO A 39 30.74 -63.39 7.58
CA PRO A 39 31.10 -61.95 7.43
C PRO A 39 32.01 -61.63 6.19
N ALA A 40 32.37 -60.39 6.03
CA ALA A 40 33.68 -59.81 5.65
C ALA A 40 33.64 -58.75 4.54
N GLY A 41 33.94 -57.56 4.91
CA GLY A 41 34.89 -56.62 4.32
C GLY A 41 34.67 -56.07 2.93
N ALA A 42 34.36 -54.77 2.84
CA ALA A 42 35.00 -53.82 1.92
C ALA A 42 34.44 -52.42 2.03
N HIS A 43 35.29 -51.45 1.90
CA HIS A 43 35.18 -50.01 2.09
C HIS A 43 34.05 -49.29 1.32
N PRO A 44 33.64 -48.09 1.80
CA PRO A 44 32.43 -47.40 1.32
C PRO A 44 32.69 -46.61 0.05
N ALA A 45 31.86 -46.81 -0.95
CA ALA A 45 31.68 -45.88 -2.05
C ALA A 45 30.86 -44.67 -1.59
N ALA A 46 31.39 -43.50 -1.85
CA ALA A 46 30.82 -42.22 -1.53
C ALA A 46 29.43 -42.06 -2.16
N ALA A 47 28.41 -42.02 -1.32
CA ALA A 47 27.10 -41.54 -1.68
C ALA A 47 27.15 -40.02 -1.67
N THR A 48 27.10 -39.41 -2.85
CA THR A 48 26.85 -38.01 -3.07
C THR A 48 25.43 -37.70 -2.56
N SER A 49 25.33 -37.28 -1.29
CA SER A 49 24.15 -36.64 -0.77
C SER A 49 24.04 -35.25 -1.40
N THR A 50 23.12 -35.09 -2.32
CA THR A 50 22.67 -33.78 -2.79
C THR A 50 22.02 -33.07 -1.61
N SER A 51 22.87 -32.35 -0.88
CA SER A 51 22.41 -31.43 0.17
C SER A 51 21.61 -30.33 -0.52
N ALA A 52 20.30 -30.38 -0.36
CA ALA A 52 19.47 -29.20 -0.57
C ALA A 52 20.07 -28.11 0.32
N ALA A 53 20.69 -27.12 -0.34
CA ALA A 53 21.20 -25.93 0.32
C ALA A 53 20.01 -25.21 0.95
N ALA A 54 19.76 -25.51 2.23
CA ALA A 54 18.95 -24.66 3.07
C ALA A 54 19.63 -23.28 3.07
N THR A 55 19.06 -22.36 2.35
CA THR A 55 19.48 -20.95 2.31
C THR A 55 19.47 -20.49 3.75
N ARG A 56 20.65 -20.43 4.36
CA ARG A 56 20.83 -19.83 5.68
C ARG A 56 20.36 -18.38 5.58
N HIS A 57 19.20 -18.11 6.16
CA HIS A 57 18.70 -16.79 6.42
C HIS A 57 19.74 -16.06 7.27
N VAL A 58 20.53 -15.19 6.62
CA VAL A 58 21.37 -14.21 7.33
C VAL A 58 20.40 -13.24 7.99
N PRO A 59 20.44 -13.05 9.32
CA PRO A 59 19.66 -11.99 9.94
C PRO A 59 20.32 -10.66 9.58
N GLY A 60 20.02 -10.16 8.38
CA GLY A 60 20.29 -8.80 7.96
C GLY A 60 19.16 -7.93 8.46
N ALA A 61 19.50 -6.76 8.99
CA ALA A 61 18.67 -5.67 9.48
C ALA A 61 17.19 -6.00 9.58
N SER A 62 16.69 -6.15 10.80
CA SER A 62 15.29 -6.46 11.12
C SER A 62 14.36 -5.61 10.27
N ALA A 63 13.71 -6.21 9.28
CA ALA A 63 12.72 -5.52 8.49
C ALA A 63 11.62 -5.00 9.44
N HIS A 64 11.31 -3.72 9.36
CA HIS A 64 10.34 -3.11 10.25
C HIS A 64 8.93 -3.58 9.92
N ARG A 65 8.23 -4.09 10.93
CA ARG A 65 6.82 -4.45 10.83
C ARG A 65 6.02 -3.19 10.53
N THR A 66 5.44 -3.12 9.34
CA THR A 66 4.78 -1.92 8.80
C THR A 66 3.32 -2.22 8.52
N ALA A 67 2.44 -1.31 8.91
CA ALA A 67 1.06 -1.30 8.43
C ALA A 67 0.89 -0.19 7.40
N VAL A 68 0.10 -0.47 6.38
CA VAL A 68 -0.28 0.46 5.33
C VAL A 68 -1.78 0.61 5.32
N VAL A 69 -2.26 1.86 5.39
CA VAL A 69 -3.65 2.20 5.11
C VAL A 69 -3.70 2.76 3.70
N TRP A 70 -4.46 2.12 2.84
CA TRP A 70 -4.63 2.52 1.45
C TRP A 70 -6.08 2.87 1.15
N VAL A 71 -6.29 4.09 0.67
CA VAL A 71 -7.57 4.53 0.11
C VAL A 71 -7.46 4.42 -1.41
N PRO A 72 -8.17 3.47 -2.04
CA PRO A 72 -8.08 3.25 -3.47
C PRO A 72 -8.43 4.48 -4.29
N ASP A 73 -7.73 4.66 -5.41
CA ASP A 73 -8.06 5.65 -6.43
C ASP A 73 -8.18 7.11 -5.92
N TRP A 74 -7.48 7.46 -4.85
CA TRP A 74 -7.64 8.73 -4.16
C TRP A 74 -7.72 9.96 -5.07
N PRO A 75 -6.82 10.17 -6.07
CA PRO A 75 -6.91 11.35 -6.93
C PRO A 75 -8.24 11.45 -7.68
N VAL A 76 -8.83 10.31 -8.06
CA VAL A 76 -10.14 10.29 -8.73
C VAL A 76 -11.26 10.53 -7.73
N VAL A 77 -11.19 9.90 -6.56
CA VAL A 77 -12.19 10.06 -5.48
C VAL A 77 -12.27 11.53 -5.05
N ALA A 78 -11.12 12.17 -4.79
CA ALA A 78 -11.05 13.58 -4.43
C ALA A 78 -11.55 14.50 -5.56
N ALA A 79 -11.18 14.21 -6.81
CA ALA A 79 -11.62 14.98 -7.96
C ALA A 79 -13.13 14.88 -8.20
N MET A 80 -13.69 13.68 -8.15
CA MET A 80 -15.14 13.45 -8.31
C MET A 80 -15.94 14.14 -7.21
N ARG A 81 -15.47 14.08 -5.96
CA ARG A 81 -16.13 14.76 -4.85
C ARG A 81 -16.12 16.27 -5.04
N ALA A 82 -14.99 16.86 -5.42
CA ALA A 82 -14.87 18.30 -5.66
C ALA A 82 -15.71 18.79 -6.84
N ALA A 83 -15.93 17.94 -7.84
CA ALA A 83 -16.74 18.24 -9.03
C ALA A 83 -18.21 17.73 -8.91
N GLU A 84 -18.61 17.24 -7.74
CA GLU A 84 -19.94 16.67 -7.47
C GLU A 84 -20.34 15.56 -8.47
N VAL A 85 -19.36 14.81 -8.98
CA VAL A 85 -19.58 13.70 -9.90
C VAL A 85 -20.01 12.46 -9.11
N PRO A 86 -21.13 11.81 -9.47
CA PRO A 86 -21.62 10.61 -8.78
C PRO A 86 -20.60 9.45 -8.83
N ALA A 87 -20.49 8.66 -7.76
CA ALA A 87 -19.52 7.57 -7.65
C ALA A 87 -19.66 6.50 -8.75
N GLN A 88 -20.86 6.34 -9.32
CA GLN A 88 -21.16 5.38 -10.39
C GLN A 88 -20.73 5.87 -11.77
N GLN A 89 -20.53 7.18 -11.93
CA GLN A 89 -20.08 7.78 -13.18
C GLN A 89 -18.64 7.35 -13.48
N PRO A 90 -18.32 6.85 -14.69
CA PRO A 90 -16.95 6.64 -15.10
C PRO A 90 -16.18 7.96 -15.10
N ALA A 91 -15.10 8.03 -14.34
CA ALA A 91 -14.28 9.24 -14.23
C ALA A 91 -12.79 8.91 -14.27
N ALA A 92 -12.00 9.85 -14.74
CA ALA A 92 -10.55 9.74 -14.75
C ALA A 92 -9.90 11.11 -14.53
N VAL A 93 -8.77 11.09 -13.82
CA VAL A 93 -7.92 12.28 -13.64
C VAL A 93 -6.80 12.26 -14.66
N HIS A 94 -6.50 13.44 -15.26
CA HIS A 94 -5.52 13.59 -16.31
C HIS A 94 -4.55 14.77 -16.08
N ASP A 95 -3.35 14.67 -16.66
CA ASP A 95 -2.29 15.68 -16.63
C ASP A 95 -2.32 16.65 -17.85
N GLY A 96 -3.44 16.66 -18.59
CA GLY A 96 -3.60 17.39 -19.85
C GLY A 96 -3.25 16.57 -21.09
N ARG A 97 -2.59 15.44 -20.95
CA ARG A 97 -2.17 14.56 -22.06
C ARG A 97 -2.57 13.10 -21.87
N ARG A 98 -2.45 12.61 -20.65
CA ARG A 98 -2.64 11.20 -20.30
C ARG A 98 -3.47 11.04 -19.05
N ILE A 99 -4.08 9.88 -18.93
CA ILE A 99 -4.79 9.45 -17.74
C ILE A 99 -3.76 9.14 -16.64
N VAL A 100 -3.91 9.80 -15.50
CA VAL A 100 -3.10 9.60 -14.29
C VAL A 100 -3.74 8.56 -13.37
N ALA A 101 -5.06 8.63 -13.21
CA ALA A 101 -5.84 7.69 -12.41
C ALA A 101 -7.25 7.54 -13.01
N SER A 102 -7.92 6.42 -12.75
CA SER A 102 -9.28 6.16 -13.24
C SER A 102 -10.12 5.45 -12.19
N SER A 103 -11.40 5.77 -12.12
CA SER A 103 -12.38 5.13 -11.24
C SER A 103 -12.60 3.66 -11.63
N ALA A 104 -13.15 2.85 -10.72
CA ALA A 104 -13.48 1.46 -11.00
C ALA A 104 -14.47 1.32 -12.19
N PRO A 105 -15.55 2.12 -12.30
CA PRO A 105 -16.40 2.13 -13.48
C PRO A 105 -15.66 2.41 -14.79
N ALA A 106 -14.74 3.37 -14.81
CA ALA A 106 -13.93 3.68 -15.99
C ALA A 106 -12.96 2.53 -16.34
N ARG A 107 -12.35 1.88 -15.33
CA ARG A 107 -11.49 0.70 -15.56
C ARG A 107 -12.26 -0.49 -16.14
N ASN A 108 -13.49 -0.69 -15.72
CA ASN A 108 -14.34 -1.75 -16.26
C ASN A 108 -14.66 -1.53 -17.74
N GLN A 109 -14.66 -0.30 -18.20
CA GLN A 109 -14.81 0.07 -19.62
C GLN A 109 -13.48 0.14 -20.38
N GLY A 110 -12.38 -0.31 -19.76
CA GLY A 110 -11.08 -0.41 -20.43
C GLY A 110 -10.17 0.80 -20.26
N VAL A 111 -10.57 1.87 -19.56
CA VAL A 111 -9.70 3.02 -19.30
C VAL A 111 -8.55 2.61 -18.39
N ARG A 112 -7.32 2.96 -18.78
CA ARG A 112 -6.09 2.59 -18.04
C ARG A 112 -5.18 3.81 -17.86
N ARG A 113 -4.44 3.81 -16.75
CA ARG A 113 -3.38 4.80 -16.49
C ARG A 113 -2.39 4.84 -17.65
N GLY A 114 -1.97 6.04 -18.05
CA GLY A 114 -1.04 6.28 -19.15
C GLY A 114 -1.68 6.37 -20.54
N MET A 115 -2.98 6.03 -20.68
CA MET A 115 -3.70 6.22 -21.95
C MET A 115 -3.77 7.70 -22.33
N ARG A 116 -3.76 7.99 -23.63
CA ARG A 116 -4.09 9.31 -24.15
C ARG A 116 -5.56 9.60 -23.91
N LEU A 117 -5.91 10.86 -23.68
CA LEU A 117 -7.28 11.27 -23.38
C LEU A 117 -8.28 10.79 -24.44
N ARG A 118 -7.94 11.00 -25.72
CA ARG A 118 -8.78 10.58 -26.84
C ARG A 118 -9.04 9.06 -26.83
N THR A 119 -7.99 8.26 -26.62
CA THR A 119 -8.14 6.80 -26.54
C THR A 119 -8.99 6.38 -25.36
N ALA A 120 -8.88 7.07 -24.22
CA ALA A 120 -9.70 6.79 -23.05
C ALA A 120 -11.19 7.13 -23.32
N GLN A 121 -11.48 8.23 -24.00
CA GLN A 121 -12.85 8.59 -24.42
C GLN A 121 -13.40 7.66 -25.51
N GLU A 122 -12.57 7.12 -26.38
CA GLU A 122 -12.98 6.10 -27.35
C GLU A 122 -13.37 4.78 -26.64
N CYS A 123 -12.69 4.41 -25.56
CA CYS A 123 -13.05 3.24 -24.72
C CYS A 123 -14.29 3.48 -23.86
N CYS A 124 -14.49 4.71 -23.40
CA CYS A 124 -15.56 5.09 -22.50
C CYS A 124 -16.10 6.47 -22.91
N PRO A 125 -17.12 6.54 -23.80
CA PRO A 125 -17.69 7.79 -24.29
C PRO A 125 -18.26 8.69 -23.19
N GLU A 126 -18.73 8.09 -22.08
CA GLU A 126 -19.32 8.77 -20.92
C GLU A 126 -18.27 9.18 -19.87
N LEU A 127 -16.97 9.05 -20.21
CA LEU A 127 -15.88 9.30 -19.30
C LEU A 127 -15.83 10.78 -18.89
N GLU A 128 -15.99 11.03 -17.60
CA GLU A 128 -15.74 12.34 -17.00
C GLU A 128 -14.23 12.56 -16.85
N LEU A 129 -13.72 13.61 -17.49
CA LEU A 129 -12.29 13.96 -17.46
C LEU A 129 -12.05 15.12 -16.50
N LEU A 130 -11.33 14.85 -15.41
CA LEU A 130 -11.04 15.82 -14.35
C LEU A 130 -9.55 16.16 -14.35
N PRO A 131 -9.13 17.40 -14.12
CA PRO A 131 -7.72 17.75 -14.06
C PRO A 131 -7.09 17.25 -12.75
N VAL A 132 -5.78 16.91 -12.80
CA VAL A 132 -4.97 16.66 -11.62
C VAL A 132 -4.85 17.95 -10.78
N ASP A 133 -4.95 17.80 -9.46
CA ASP A 133 -4.77 18.88 -8.50
C ASP A 133 -4.20 18.30 -7.20
N ASP A 134 -2.87 18.37 -7.10
CA ASP A 134 -2.13 17.81 -5.94
C ASP A 134 -2.45 18.56 -4.63
N ALA A 135 -2.78 19.86 -4.72
CA ALA A 135 -3.12 20.67 -3.55
C ALA A 135 -4.49 20.25 -2.99
N ARG A 136 -5.47 20.04 -3.85
CA ARG A 136 -6.77 19.46 -3.49
C ARG A 136 -6.58 18.07 -2.89
N ASP A 137 -5.89 17.18 -3.57
CA ASP A 137 -5.70 15.79 -3.17
C ASP A 137 -5.03 15.70 -1.79
N THR A 138 -4.06 16.59 -1.52
CA THR A 138 -3.38 16.66 -0.21
C THR A 138 -4.29 17.19 0.88
N ARG A 139 -5.00 18.29 0.64
CA ARG A 139 -5.91 18.91 1.62
C ARG A 139 -7.07 17.99 1.96
N ASP A 140 -7.67 17.35 0.96
CA ASP A 140 -8.85 16.50 1.16
C ASP A 140 -8.48 15.16 1.80
N PHE A 141 -7.19 14.77 1.79
CA PHE A 141 -6.68 13.58 2.46
C PHE A 141 -6.39 13.80 3.96
N GLU A 142 -6.28 15.03 4.41
CA GLU A 142 -5.98 15.36 5.82
C GLU A 142 -6.97 14.74 6.81
N PRO A 143 -8.30 14.75 6.58
CA PRO A 143 -9.26 14.08 7.49
C PRO A 143 -9.00 12.58 7.64
N VAL A 144 -8.51 11.90 6.58
CA VAL A 144 -8.15 10.48 6.65
C VAL A 144 -6.92 10.29 7.54
N ALA A 145 -5.91 11.14 7.40
CA ALA A 145 -4.73 11.10 8.26
C ALA A 145 -5.09 11.34 9.73
N VAL A 146 -5.91 12.34 10.02
CA VAL A 146 -6.42 12.63 11.37
C VAL A 146 -7.21 11.46 11.95
N ALA A 147 -8.02 10.77 11.14
CA ALA A 147 -8.74 9.57 11.59
C ALA A 147 -7.77 8.47 12.05
N VAL A 148 -6.71 8.22 11.29
CA VAL A 148 -5.68 7.23 11.63
C VAL A 148 -4.86 7.67 12.86
N GLU A 149 -4.51 8.95 12.98
CA GLU A 149 -3.75 9.50 14.12
C GLU A 149 -4.44 9.33 15.47
N THR A 150 -5.75 9.18 15.50
CA THR A 150 -6.46 8.88 16.77
C THR A 150 -6.16 7.49 17.34
N LEU A 151 -5.64 6.59 16.51
CA LEU A 151 -5.37 5.20 16.88
C LEU A 151 -3.88 4.90 17.05
N VAL A 152 -3.00 5.74 16.48
CA VAL A 152 -1.56 5.46 16.43
C VAL A 152 -0.73 6.69 16.81
N ALA A 153 0.41 6.47 17.45
CA ALA A 153 1.27 7.55 17.95
C ALA A 153 2.14 8.23 16.85
N GLY A 154 1.97 7.86 15.61
CA GLY A 154 2.67 8.48 14.49
C GLY A 154 2.51 7.69 13.20
N LEU A 155 2.43 8.43 12.13
CA LEU A 155 2.26 7.91 10.78
C LEU A 155 3.09 8.72 9.77
N GLU A 156 3.27 8.19 8.59
CA GLU A 156 3.83 8.87 7.42
C GLU A 156 2.75 8.92 6.33
N ILE A 157 2.43 10.08 5.82
CA ILE A 157 1.66 10.21 4.58
C ILE A 157 2.67 10.11 3.44
N ALA A 158 2.79 8.93 2.84
CA ALA A 158 3.70 8.72 1.71
C ALA A 158 3.25 9.49 0.47
N ARG A 159 1.94 9.58 0.29
CA ARG A 159 1.22 10.41 -0.70
C ARG A 159 -0.26 10.41 -0.34
N PRO A 160 -1.05 11.35 -0.87
CA PRO A 160 -2.51 11.26 -0.76
C PRO A 160 -3.04 9.89 -1.18
N GLY A 161 -3.88 9.29 -0.36
CA GLY A 161 -4.38 7.92 -0.53
C GLY A 161 -3.50 6.82 0.10
N LEU A 162 -2.35 7.16 0.70
CA LEU A 162 -1.41 6.15 1.23
C LEU A 162 -0.74 6.59 2.54
N ILE A 163 -1.03 5.88 3.61
CA ILE A 163 -0.44 6.09 4.93
C ILE A 163 0.39 4.88 5.32
N LEU A 164 1.58 5.12 5.85
CA LEU A 164 2.47 4.11 6.43
C LEU A 164 2.58 4.35 7.93
N LEU A 165 2.60 3.28 8.71
CA LEU A 165 2.81 3.39 10.16
C LEU A 165 3.55 2.18 10.72
N PRO A 166 4.31 2.33 11.83
CA PRO A 166 4.93 1.22 12.52
C PRO A 166 3.87 0.34 13.19
N ALA A 167 3.73 -0.93 12.73
CA ALA A 167 2.66 -1.80 13.20
C ALA A 167 2.90 -2.34 14.62
N LEU A 168 4.14 -2.64 14.99
CA LEU A 168 4.46 -3.42 16.21
C LEU A 168 3.95 -2.77 17.52
N GLY A 169 4.12 -1.45 17.67
CA GLY A 169 3.65 -0.73 18.85
C GLY A 169 2.15 -0.60 18.89
N ALA A 170 1.56 -0.26 17.75
CA ALA A 170 0.12 -0.09 17.60
C ALA A 170 -0.64 -1.42 17.80
N SER A 171 -0.17 -2.52 17.20
CA SER A 171 -0.81 -3.84 17.37
C SER A 171 -0.76 -4.33 18.81
N ARG A 172 0.35 -4.09 19.53
CA ARG A 172 0.42 -4.42 20.98
C ARG A 172 -0.58 -3.62 21.81
N TYR A 173 -0.77 -2.34 21.49
CA TYR A 173 -1.73 -1.48 22.19
C TYR A 173 -3.17 -1.90 21.92
N HIS A 174 -3.50 -2.27 20.70
CA HIS A 174 -4.85 -2.68 20.30
C HIS A 174 -5.13 -4.18 20.52
N GLY A 175 -4.12 -4.98 20.89
CA GLY A 175 -4.24 -6.41 21.19
C GLY A 175 -3.73 -7.33 20.09
N SER A 176 -3.98 -7.03 18.82
CA SER A 176 -3.47 -7.81 17.68
C SER A 176 -3.34 -6.96 16.42
N GLU A 177 -2.75 -7.51 15.36
CA GLU A 177 -2.67 -6.84 14.04
C GLU A 177 -4.04 -6.82 13.35
N GLU A 178 -4.84 -7.85 13.51
CA GLU A 178 -6.21 -7.94 12.98
C GLU A 178 -7.10 -6.86 13.61
N GLU A 179 -7.02 -6.70 14.92
CA GLU A 179 -7.80 -5.69 15.64
C GLU A 179 -7.35 -4.27 15.25
N LEU A 180 -6.03 -4.04 15.12
CA LEU A 180 -5.51 -2.78 14.63
C LEU A 180 -6.03 -2.48 13.21
N ALA A 181 -5.95 -3.45 12.30
CA ALA A 181 -6.42 -3.29 10.92
C ALA A 181 -7.92 -2.97 10.86
N ARG A 182 -8.73 -3.70 11.63
CA ARG A 182 -10.17 -3.47 11.74
C ARG A 182 -10.49 -2.05 12.20
N ARG A 183 -9.86 -1.61 13.31
CA ARG A 183 -10.06 -0.26 13.86
C ARG A 183 -9.62 0.85 12.92
N LEU A 184 -8.53 0.66 12.19
CA LEU A 184 -8.07 1.63 11.19
C LEU A 184 -9.10 1.82 10.08
N VAL A 185 -9.64 0.71 9.54
CA VAL A 185 -10.68 0.77 8.50
C VAL A 185 -11.95 1.45 9.03
N GLU A 186 -12.41 1.07 10.21
CA GLU A 186 -13.59 1.65 10.86
C GLU A 186 -13.43 3.15 11.10
N ALA A 187 -12.29 3.58 11.68
CA ALA A 187 -12.06 4.99 11.96
C ALA A 187 -12.04 5.86 10.70
N VAL A 188 -11.47 5.36 9.60
CA VAL A 188 -11.51 6.05 8.31
C VAL A 188 -12.93 6.13 7.79
N ALA A 189 -13.65 5.01 7.77
CA ALA A 189 -15.03 4.97 7.26
C ALA A 189 -16.00 5.87 8.07
N GLU A 190 -15.94 5.79 9.40
CA GLU A 190 -16.83 6.56 10.28
C GLU A 190 -16.58 8.07 10.21
N ARG A 191 -15.31 8.49 10.11
CA ARG A 191 -14.96 9.91 10.14
C ARG A 191 -15.00 10.60 8.80
N THR A 192 -14.77 9.85 7.72
CA THR A 192 -14.59 10.43 6.38
C THR A 192 -15.55 9.90 5.33
N GLY A 193 -16.21 8.78 5.60
CA GLY A 193 -17.06 8.08 4.63
C GLY A 193 -16.26 7.39 3.51
N HIS A 194 -14.93 7.34 3.59
CA HIS A 194 -14.09 6.69 2.56
C HIS A 194 -13.85 5.22 2.88
N GLU A 195 -13.87 4.40 1.85
CA GLU A 195 -13.41 3.01 1.94
C GLU A 195 -11.88 2.99 1.99
N SER A 196 -11.35 2.15 2.86
CA SER A 196 -9.91 1.94 2.98
C SER A 196 -9.58 0.46 3.16
N GLN A 197 -8.36 0.08 2.83
CA GLN A 197 -7.82 -1.25 3.02
C GLN A 197 -6.53 -1.18 3.83
N VAL A 198 -6.30 -2.19 4.65
CA VAL A 198 -5.10 -2.27 5.49
C VAL A 198 -4.31 -3.52 5.14
N GLY A 199 -3.01 -3.36 4.98
CA GLY A 199 -2.06 -4.45 4.83
C GLY A 199 -0.93 -4.34 5.84
N ILE A 200 -0.53 -5.47 6.42
CA ILE A 200 0.56 -5.51 7.39
C ILE A 200 1.58 -6.57 6.96
N ALA A 201 2.84 -6.19 6.89
CA ALA A 201 3.93 -7.09 6.54
C ALA A 201 5.27 -6.59 7.10
N ASP A 202 6.33 -7.38 6.92
CA ASP A 202 7.69 -6.92 7.17
C ASP A 202 8.17 -6.14 5.95
N GLY A 203 8.39 -4.83 6.12
CA GLY A 203 8.84 -3.94 5.06
C GLY A 203 7.72 -3.21 4.30
N ILE A 204 8.11 -2.08 3.67
CA ILE A 204 7.17 -1.14 3.05
C ILE A 204 6.51 -1.74 1.80
N LEU A 205 7.29 -2.29 0.86
CA LEU A 205 6.74 -2.80 -0.40
C LEU A 205 5.74 -3.94 -0.17
N ALA A 206 6.09 -4.89 0.71
CA ALA A 206 5.20 -6.01 1.03
C ALA A 206 3.90 -5.53 1.69
N SER A 207 3.99 -4.61 2.66
CA SER A 207 2.82 -4.04 3.33
C SER A 207 1.90 -3.29 2.36
N LEU A 208 2.50 -2.58 1.41
CA LEU A 208 1.79 -1.83 0.39
C LEU A 208 1.06 -2.74 -0.60
N LEU A 209 1.71 -3.83 -1.04
CA LEU A 209 1.07 -4.83 -1.89
C LEU A 209 0.00 -5.61 -1.13
N ALA A 210 0.26 -5.94 0.14
CA ALA A 210 -0.70 -6.59 1.02
C ALA A 210 -1.95 -5.71 1.25
N ALA A 211 -1.80 -4.39 1.40
CA ALA A 211 -2.92 -3.47 1.55
C ALA A 211 -3.89 -3.49 0.36
N ARG A 212 -3.38 -3.75 -0.86
CA ARG A 212 -4.23 -3.82 -2.07
C ARG A 212 -5.17 -5.02 -2.10
N THR A 213 -4.96 -5.99 -1.24
CA THR A 213 -5.78 -7.20 -1.07
C THR A 213 -6.24 -7.40 0.37
N ALA A 214 -6.10 -6.36 1.21
CA ALA A 214 -6.44 -6.38 2.63
C ALA A 214 -5.81 -7.58 3.38
N LEU A 215 -4.54 -7.88 3.09
CA LEU A 215 -3.82 -9.04 3.62
C LEU A 215 -2.95 -8.65 4.82
N LEU A 216 -3.01 -9.46 5.88
CA LEU A 216 -2.07 -9.42 6.99
C LEU A 216 -1.08 -10.57 6.82
N LEU A 217 0.14 -10.24 6.40
CA LEU A 217 1.17 -11.24 6.10
C LEU A 217 1.89 -11.64 7.40
N PRO A 218 1.96 -12.94 7.75
CA PRO A 218 2.69 -13.36 8.92
C PRO A 218 4.17 -12.93 8.89
N PRO A 219 4.80 -12.68 10.06
CA PRO A 219 6.22 -12.34 10.12
C PRO A 219 7.09 -13.39 9.44
N GLY A 220 8.12 -12.93 8.70
CA GLY A 220 9.07 -13.79 8.00
C GLY A 220 8.60 -14.32 6.64
N GLN A 221 7.36 -14.08 6.21
CA GLN A 221 6.84 -14.54 4.92
C GLN A 221 7.02 -13.53 3.77
N THR A 222 7.58 -12.38 4.05
CA THR A 222 7.74 -11.28 3.08
C THR A 222 8.48 -11.68 1.82
N ALA A 223 9.61 -12.38 1.91
CA ALA A 223 10.40 -12.76 0.74
C ALA A 223 9.62 -13.71 -0.19
N GLN A 224 8.89 -14.68 0.37
CA GLN A 224 8.05 -15.60 -0.39
C GLN A 224 6.89 -14.88 -1.06
N PHE A 225 6.23 -13.95 -0.34
CA PHE A 225 5.15 -13.15 -0.87
C PHE A 225 5.61 -12.28 -2.04
N LEU A 226 6.71 -11.53 -1.87
CA LEU A 226 7.26 -10.65 -2.90
C LEU A 226 7.73 -11.41 -4.13
N ALA A 227 8.28 -12.61 -3.96
CA ALA A 227 8.89 -13.42 -5.03
C ALA A 227 7.96 -13.60 -6.25
N THR A 228 6.67 -13.72 -6.03
CA THR A 228 5.66 -13.96 -7.08
C THR A 228 5.21 -12.70 -7.83
N HIS A 229 5.56 -11.53 -7.32
CA HIS A 229 5.13 -10.27 -7.92
C HIS A 229 5.99 -9.87 -9.11
N PRO A 230 5.40 -9.25 -10.15
CA PRO A 230 6.15 -8.73 -11.27
C PRO A 230 6.97 -7.50 -10.87
N LEU A 231 7.99 -7.15 -11.68
CA LEU A 231 8.91 -6.04 -11.39
C LEU A 231 8.21 -4.68 -11.29
N ASP A 232 7.10 -4.48 -11.99
CA ASP A 232 6.33 -3.21 -11.95
C ASP A 232 5.67 -2.96 -10.59
N ALA A 233 5.59 -3.96 -9.72
CA ALA A 233 5.18 -3.79 -8.32
C ALA A 233 6.05 -2.75 -7.58
N LEU A 234 7.32 -2.57 -7.97
CA LEU A 234 8.22 -1.54 -7.43
C LEU A 234 7.67 -0.12 -7.62
N LEU A 235 6.90 0.13 -8.67
CA LEU A 235 6.31 1.43 -8.94
C LEU A 235 5.35 1.89 -7.84
N HIS A 236 4.80 0.96 -7.06
CA HIS A 236 3.92 1.31 -5.94
C HIS A 236 4.67 1.94 -4.77
N ALA A 237 5.95 1.59 -4.58
CA ALA A 237 6.79 2.12 -3.51
C ALA A 237 7.52 3.43 -3.89
N ALA A 238 7.50 3.82 -5.16
CA ALA A 238 8.03 5.10 -5.61
C ALA A 238 7.04 6.23 -5.28
N THR A 239 7.47 7.24 -4.52
CA THR A 239 6.59 8.26 -3.94
C THR A 239 6.62 9.60 -4.65
N SER A 240 7.63 9.88 -5.47
CA SER A 240 7.72 11.11 -6.28
C SER A 240 7.58 10.78 -7.78
N PRO A 241 7.15 11.74 -8.62
CA PRO A 241 7.07 11.57 -10.07
C PRO A 241 8.40 11.11 -10.69
N ASP A 242 9.50 11.75 -10.33
CA ASP A 242 10.84 11.41 -10.83
C ASP A 242 11.23 9.98 -10.42
N ALA A 243 10.97 9.61 -9.16
CA ALA A 243 11.23 8.26 -8.66
C ALA A 243 10.40 7.19 -9.39
N VAL A 244 9.17 7.51 -9.77
CA VAL A 244 8.30 6.63 -10.57
C VAL A 244 8.87 6.45 -11.97
N ASP A 245 9.32 7.53 -12.61
CA ASP A 245 9.85 7.48 -13.97
C ASP A 245 11.20 6.74 -14.03
N GLU A 246 12.13 7.03 -13.12
CA GLU A 246 13.40 6.29 -12.98
C GLU A 246 13.15 4.79 -12.73
N THR A 247 12.20 4.45 -11.84
CA THR A 247 11.87 3.05 -11.55
C THR A 247 11.27 2.36 -12.78
N ARG A 248 10.42 3.06 -13.54
CA ARG A 248 9.82 2.54 -14.76
C ARG A 248 10.87 2.24 -15.83
N GLU A 249 11.83 3.13 -16.01
CA GLU A 249 12.94 2.92 -16.94
C GLU A 249 13.77 1.68 -16.57
N LEU A 250 14.08 1.52 -15.28
CA LEU A 250 14.78 0.32 -14.79
C LEU A 250 13.95 -0.95 -14.99
N VAL A 251 12.67 -0.94 -14.68
CA VAL A 251 11.77 -2.09 -14.92
C VAL A 251 11.74 -2.47 -16.39
N HIS A 252 11.65 -1.50 -17.31
CA HIS A 252 11.73 -1.76 -18.74
C HIS A 252 13.09 -2.35 -19.15
N LEU A 253 14.19 -1.82 -18.61
CA LEU A 253 15.52 -2.34 -18.89
C LEU A 253 15.68 -3.78 -18.38
N TRP A 254 15.31 -4.06 -17.14
CA TRP A 254 15.38 -5.41 -16.58
C TRP A 254 14.48 -6.39 -17.33
N THR A 255 13.30 -5.98 -17.74
CA THR A 255 12.42 -6.81 -18.57
C THR A 255 13.06 -7.20 -19.89
N ARG A 256 13.80 -6.28 -20.54
CA ARG A 256 14.58 -6.56 -21.76
C ARG A 256 15.78 -7.49 -21.49
N LEU A 257 16.35 -7.45 -20.29
CA LEU A 257 17.40 -8.37 -19.83
C LEU A 257 16.87 -9.74 -19.38
N GLY A 258 15.55 -9.96 -19.43
CA GLY A 258 14.94 -11.25 -19.13
C GLY A 258 14.41 -11.39 -17.69
N LEU A 259 14.61 -10.41 -16.82
CA LEU A 259 14.02 -10.42 -15.47
C LEU A 259 12.52 -10.12 -15.56
N ARG A 260 11.70 -10.88 -14.83
CA ARG A 260 10.24 -10.76 -14.88
C ARG A 260 9.61 -10.48 -13.53
N THR A 261 10.20 -11.02 -12.47
CA THR A 261 9.65 -11.01 -11.11
C THR A 261 10.60 -10.35 -10.13
N LEU A 262 10.09 -10.02 -8.95
CA LEU A 262 10.90 -9.56 -7.83
C LEU A 262 11.86 -10.65 -7.36
N ALA A 263 11.50 -11.94 -7.53
CA ALA A 263 12.41 -13.06 -7.28
C ALA A 263 13.65 -13.00 -8.16
N ASP A 264 13.48 -12.76 -9.47
CA ASP A 264 14.62 -12.66 -10.41
C ASP A 264 15.57 -11.53 -10.00
N LEU A 265 15.01 -10.37 -9.63
CA LEU A 265 15.81 -9.23 -9.17
C LEU A 265 16.51 -9.53 -7.84
N SER A 266 15.81 -10.13 -6.89
CA SER A 266 16.34 -10.44 -5.55
C SER A 266 17.43 -11.51 -5.56
N ALA A 267 17.48 -12.36 -6.58
CA ALA A 267 18.49 -13.39 -6.77
C ALA A 267 19.85 -12.84 -7.24
N LEU A 268 19.89 -11.62 -7.77
CA LEU A 268 21.14 -10.98 -8.19
C LEU A 268 21.97 -10.57 -6.96
N ALA A 269 23.30 -10.49 -7.15
CA ALA A 269 24.16 -9.93 -6.11
C ALA A 269 23.94 -8.41 -5.99
N GLU A 270 23.75 -7.91 -4.77
CA GLU A 270 23.50 -6.47 -4.51
C GLU A 270 24.60 -5.58 -5.09
N ALA A 271 25.87 -6.01 -4.98
CA ALA A 271 27.02 -5.29 -5.51
C ALA A 271 26.95 -5.12 -7.04
N ASP A 272 26.54 -6.17 -7.76
CA ASP A 272 26.41 -6.13 -9.21
C ASP A 272 25.26 -5.23 -9.65
N VAL A 273 24.14 -5.29 -8.92
CA VAL A 273 22.98 -4.39 -9.15
C VAL A 273 23.38 -2.95 -8.92
N HIS A 274 24.07 -2.66 -7.81
CA HIS A 274 24.54 -1.30 -7.51
C HIS A 274 25.52 -0.78 -8.57
N THR A 275 26.51 -1.60 -8.96
CA THR A 275 27.52 -1.20 -9.95
C THR A 275 26.91 -0.88 -11.31
N ARG A 276 25.88 -1.62 -11.73
CA ARG A 276 25.29 -1.49 -13.08
C ARG A 276 24.13 -0.50 -13.15
N PHE A 277 23.35 -0.36 -12.06
CA PHE A 277 22.10 0.39 -12.04
C PHE A 277 22.06 1.48 -10.95
N GLY A 278 23.18 1.70 -10.26
CA GLY A 278 23.34 2.76 -9.26
C GLY A 278 22.45 2.60 -8.01
N GLU A 279 22.24 3.70 -7.31
CA GLU A 279 21.48 3.72 -6.05
C GLU A 279 20.00 3.35 -6.24
N ARG A 280 19.38 3.74 -7.36
CA ARG A 280 18.00 3.36 -7.64
C ARG A 280 17.88 1.85 -7.86
N GLY A 281 18.84 1.22 -8.55
CA GLY A 281 18.89 -0.22 -8.69
C GLY A 281 19.06 -0.93 -7.35
N ARG A 282 19.96 -0.43 -6.50
CA ARG A 282 20.17 -0.95 -5.15
C ARG A 282 18.91 -0.83 -4.28
N TRP A 283 18.24 0.32 -4.33
CA TRP A 283 16.96 0.53 -3.65
C TRP A 283 15.93 -0.53 -4.09
N ALA A 284 15.75 -0.70 -5.40
CA ALA A 284 14.78 -1.66 -5.93
C ALA A 284 15.11 -3.11 -5.55
N HIS A 285 16.39 -3.48 -5.57
CA HIS A 285 16.87 -4.80 -5.13
C HIS A 285 16.55 -5.06 -3.65
N ARG A 286 16.75 -4.06 -2.78
CA ARG A 286 16.40 -4.16 -1.35
C ARG A 286 14.90 -4.26 -1.14
N MET A 287 14.10 -3.46 -1.88
CA MET A 287 12.65 -3.57 -1.87
C MET A 287 12.18 -4.97 -2.27
N ALA A 288 12.77 -5.56 -3.34
CA ALA A 288 12.44 -6.90 -3.81
C ALA A 288 12.75 -8.00 -2.77
N ARG A 289 13.68 -7.75 -1.87
CA ARG A 289 14.04 -8.65 -0.77
C ARG A 289 13.25 -8.40 0.52
N GLY A 290 12.42 -7.36 0.57
CA GLY A 290 11.77 -6.91 1.80
C GLY A 290 12.74 -6.30 2.81
N ALA A 291 13.93 -5.84 2.37
CA ALA A 291 14.97 -5.26 3.20
C ALA A 291 14.89 -3.73 3.16
N ASP A 292 13.89 -3.14 3.82
CA ASP A 292 13.75 -1.69 3.90
C ASP A 292 14.86 -1.05 4.72
N LEU A 293 15.32 0.11 4.26
CA LEU A 293 16.42 0.85 4.91
C LEU A 293 15.96 1.71 6.09
N ARG A 294 14.68 2.05 6.12
CA ARG A 294 14.13 2.93 7.15
C ARG A 294 12.73 2.48 7.59
N PRO A 295 12.39 2.69 8.87
CA PRO A 295 11.00 2.62 9.28
C PRO A 295 10.20 3.75 8.60
N PRO A 296 8.85 3.64 8.56
CA PRO A 296 8.01 4.78 8.21
C PRO A 296 8.41 6.02 9.01
N ALA A 297 8.52 7.16 8.32
CA ALA A 297 8.77 8.43 9.00
C ALA A 297 7.58 8.71 9.93
N ARG A 298 7.83 9.29 11.08
CA ARG A 298 6.75 9.64 12.00
C ARG A 298 6.37 11.09 11.78
N ARG A 299 5.20 11.33 11.21
CA ARG A 299 4.52 12.60 11.41
C ARG A 299 4.09 12.62 12.88
N ARG A 300 4.71 13.47 13.69
CA ARG A 300 4.15 13.83 14.99
C ARG A 300 3.05 14.85 14.74
N LEU A 301 1.92 14.68 15.38
CA LEU A 301 1.01 15.78 15.66
C LEU A 301 1.78 16.70 16.65
N GLU A 302 2.58 17.59 16.11
CA GLU A 302 2.95 18.77 16.87
C GLU A 302 1.69 19.65 16.82
N PRO A 303 1.14 20.07 17.97
CA PRO A 303 0.08 21.07 17.96
C PRO A 303 0.57 22.23 17.12
N ASP A 304 -0.25 22.75 16.23
CA ASP A 304 0.08 23.93 15.44
C ASP A 304 0.67 24.98 16.36
N ILE A 305 1.97 25.25 16.18
CA ILE A 305 2.67 26.27 16.94
C ILE A 305 2.30 27.57 16.25
N GLY A 306 1.26 28.20 16.74
CA GLY A 306 0.74 29.45 16.22
C GLY A 306 0.41 30.41 17.33
N VAL A 307 0.50 31.68 17.03
CA VAL A 307 0.03 32.78 17.85
C VAL A 307 -0.94 33.60 17.00
N GLU A 308 -2.05 33.99 17.59
CA GLU A 308 -3.11 34.75 16.91
C GLU A 308 -3.55 35.89 17.81
N THR A 309 -3.87 37.03 17.21
CA THR A 309 -4.47 38.16 17.93
C THR A 309 -5.55 38.79 17.10
N ALA A 310 -6.66 39.11 17.74
CA ALA A 310 -7.72 39.90 17.13
C ALA A 310 -7.39 41.40 17.30
N LEU A 311 -7.56 42.13 16.20
CA LEU A 311 -7.35 43.59 16.20
C LEU A 311 -8.69 44.30 16.28
N ASP A 312 -8.97 44.90 17.46
CA ASP A 312 -10.15 45.72 17.70
C ASP A 312 -9.72 47.09 18.29
N PRO A 313 -9.91 48.21 17.60
CA PRO A 313 -10.48 48.32 16.25
C PRO A 313 -9.58 47.78 15.16
N PRO A 314 -10.12 47.46 13.95
CA PRO A 314 -9.35 47.01 12.81
C PRO A 314 -8.22 47.98 12.44
N VAL A 315 -7.09 47.45 12.04
CA VAL A 315 -5.90 48.25 11.69
C VAL A 315 -5.97 48.71 10.23
N GLU A 316 -5.94 50.01 10.03
CA GLU A 316 -5.97 50.65 8.72
C GLU A 316 -4.57 51.07 8.23
N ARG A 317 -3.57 51.07 9.11
CA ARG A 317 -2.21 51.55 8.81
C ARG A 317 -1.20 50.42 8.85
N VAL A 318 -0.33 50.43 7.85
CA VAL A 318 0.78 49.44 7.73
C VAL A 318 1.73 49.47 8.92
N ASP A 319 2.03 50.66 9.48
CA ASP A 319 2.90 50.79 10.64
C ASP A 319 2.34 50.09 11.88
N THR A 320 1.05 50.18 12.11
CA THR A 320 0.37 49.51 13.24
C THR A 320 0.33 47.99 13.02
N ALA A 321 0.07 47.56 11.78
CA ALA A 321 0.14 46.13 11.43
C ALA A 321 1.54 45.57 11.59
N ALA A 322 2.57 46.31 11.23
CA ALA A 322 3.98 45.91 11.42
C ALA A 322 4.35 45.77 12.91
N PHE A 323 3.84 46.66 13.77
CA PHE A 323 4.09 46.57 15.22
C PHE A 323 3.43 45.31 15.81
N VAL A 324 2.19 45.00 15.42
CA VAL A 324 1.50 43.79 15.87
C VAL A 324 2.19 42.55 15.35
N ALA A 325 2.60 42.54 14.10
CA ALA A 325 3.34 41.40 13.51
C ALA A 325 4.64 41.13 14.24
N ARG A 326 5.34 42.19 14.70
CA ARG A 326 6.55 42.06 15.52
C ARG A 326 6.26 41.40 16.88
N SER A 327 5.20 41.84 17.58
CA SER A 327 4.81 41.25 18.85
C SER A 327 4.46 39.77 18.69
N LEU A 328 3.66 39.42 17.65
CA LEU A 328 3.35 38.03 17.35
C LEU A 328 4.59 37.20 17.02
N ALA A 329 5.57 37.76 16.34
CA ALA A 329 6.81 37.06 16.04
C ALA A 329 7.64 36.79 17.32
N GLU A 330 7.68 37.74 18.26
CA GLU A 330 8.33 37.59 19.58
C GLU A 330 7.62 36.50 20.41
N ASP A 331 6.29 36.50 20.47
CA ASP A 331 5.49 35.49 21.15
C ASP A 331 5.66 34.09 20.54
N LEU A 332 5.65 33.99 19.21
CA LEU A 332 5.92 32.74 18.51
C LEU A 332 7.32 32.23 18.79
N TYR A 333 8.30 33.10 18.79
CA TYR A 333 9.70 32.73 19.10
C TYR A 333 9.84 32.18 20.52
N ALA A 334 9.22 32.84 21.51
CA ALA A 334 9.18 32.36 22.88
C ALA A 334 8.55 30.96 22.99
N LEU A 335 7.42 30.74 22.30
CA LEU A 335 6.72 29.47 22.28
C LEU A 335 7.54 28.35 21.63
N VAL A 336 8.26 28.64 20.54
CA VAL A 336 9.18 27.71 19.85
C VAL A 336 10.34 27.32 20.78
N LEU A 337 10.91 28.28 21.50
CA LEU A 337 11.98 28.02 22.49
C LEU A 337 11.47 27.16 23.66
N GLU A 338 10.33 27.51 24.25
CA GLU A 338 9.72 26.74 25.34
C GLU A 338 9.50 25.27 24.97
N ARG A 339 9.09 25.01 23.74
CA ARG A 339 8.86 23.65 23.23
C ARG A 339 10.13 22.97 22.71
N SER A 340 11.27 23.65 22.73
CA SER A 340 12.56 23.11 22.22
C SER A 340 12.48 22.57 20.80
N VAL A 341 11.73 23.24 19.92
CA VAL A 341 11.57 22.87 18.50
C VAL A 341 12.20 23.91 17.59
N THR A 342 12.49 23.52 16.35
CA THR A 342 13.02 24.45 15.32
C THR A 342 11.98 24.67 14.24
N CYS A 343 11.78 25.93 13.85
CA CYS A 343 10.86 26.30 12.77
C CYS A 343 11.60 26.25 11.42
N SER A 344 11.11 25.39 10.50
CA SER A 344 11.62 25.31 9.12
C SER A 344 10.74 26.08 8.12
N ARG A 345 9.51 26.41 8.50
CA ARG A 345 8.56 27.16 7.67
C ARG A 345 7.66 28.01 8.55
N LEU A 346 7.45 29.26 8.16
CA LEU A 346 6.52 30.17 8.79
C LEU A 346 5.40 30.54 7.80
N ARG A 347 4.16 30.52 8.28
CA ARG A 347 3.00 31.04 7.54
C ARG A 347 2.47 32.25 8.31
N ILE A 348 2.22 33.34 7.59
CA ILE A 348 1.55 34.52 8.13
C ILE A 348 0.25 34.68 7.35
N SER A 349 -0.86 34.81 8.06
CA SER A 349 -2.17 35.05 7.46
C SER A 349 -2.87 36.21 8.17
N ALA A 350 -3.60 37.00 7.42
CA ALA A 350 -4.48 38.03 7.93
C ALA A 350 -5.88 37.79 7.37
N HIS A 351 -6.89 37.91 8.22
CA HIS A 351 -8.30 37.80 7.84
C HIS A 351 -8.96 39.14 8.07
N THR A 352 -9.71 39.62 7.08
CA THR A 352 -10.44 40.89 7.10
C THR A 352 -11.93 40.66 7.19
#